data_27c98e9d694fdc3b75178b992cc6fdc2
#
_entry.id   27c98e9d694fdc3b75178b992cc6fdc2
#
_cell.length_a   1.000
_cell.length_b   1.000
_cell.length_c   1.000
_cell.angle_alpha   90.00
_cell.angle_beta   90.00
_cell.angle_gamma   90.00
#
_symmetry.space_group_name_H-M   'P 1'
#
loop_
_entity.id
_entity.type
_entity.pdbx_description
1 polymer ?
#
loop_
_entity_poly.entity_id
_entity_poly.type
_entity_poly.pdbx_seq_one_letter_code
_entity_poly.pdbx_strand_id
1 'polypeptide(L)'
;MSTRLLITDTTLRDAHQSLIATRMKTEDMIPLARTIDKVGFFSVEAWGGATFDSSIRYLAEDPWDRVRMLKEELKHTPIQMLLRGQNLVGYRHYPDDVVDRFVTHASSVGVDIFRVFDALNDIRNMRESMKMVKEVGAHLQGSICYTTSPVNSIPGFIEMVKELYSFNCDSICIKDMAGLIMPHAARDLITGIKDEIDIPVDLHSHSTSGIASMSYQAAIEAGVDIVDTAMSPFALGTSQPPTESVVASLKGTSRDPGLDLHLLLDVRDICSKMREKYGGILDPISERVDSNVLLYQLPGGMISNLVSQLREQDALDKLDDVFAEVPRVRADLGYPPLVTPTSQIVGTQAVLNVLLGGDRYRNVTNEVKDYVRGLYGKPPAPISDEVRKLIIGDEPVITVRPADLLEPVFEKMKEQAIADGLIKKGDEDVLTIILYPAIAPSFLKGERKPEELPVKNQRQSSPADIPHAMEVEVDGEVFNVRILSVGGSAVASSAAPAQKIPRGDIQGGIKSNMQGMVLEVVVSRGSEVKKGDLLVVLEAMKMENPIHATTDGRVSDIFVNAGDVVQSGDVLLVVE
;
A
#
# COMPACT_ATOMS: atom_id res chain seq x y z
N MET A 1 18.21 -30.02 7.43
CA MET A 1 18.15 -28.77 6.66
C MET A 1 19.51 -28.10 6.63
N SER A 2 19.79 -27.24 5.63
CA SER A 2 21.03 -26.44 5.59
C SER A 2 21.07 -25.54 6.82
N THR A 3 22.22 -25.45 7.50
CA THR A 3 22.40 -24.48 8.59
C THR A 3 22.58 -23.06 8.06
N ARG A 4 22.86 -22.90 6.76
CA ARG A 4 23.09 -21.64 6.06
C ARG A 4 21.80 -20.83 5.94
N LEU A 5 21.85 -19.54 6.30
CA LEU A 5 20.74 -18.62 6.10
C LEU A 5 20.51 -18.36 4.61
N LEU A 6 19.26 -18.29 4.19
CA LEU A 6 18.84 -17.84 2.88
C LEU A 6 18.36 -16.39 2.94
N ILE A 7 18.51 -15.66 1.84
CA ILE A 7 18.10 -14.25 1.76
C ILE A 7 17.19 -14.03 0.56
N THR A 8 16.04 -13.40 0.79
CA THR A 8 15.20 -12.82 -0.26
C THR A 8 15.52 -11.33 -0.37
N ASP A 9 15.85 -10.85 -1.56
CA ASP A 9 16.00 -9.43 -1.85
C ASP A 9 14.64 -8.81 -2.17
N THR A 10 14.29 -7.70 -1.51
CA THR A 10 13.01 -6.98 -1.67
C THR A 10 13.15 -5.65 -2.42
N THR A 11 14.34 -5.33 -2.91
CA THR A 11 14.66 -4.02 -3.51
C THR A 11 13.76 -3.70 -4.69
N LEU A 12 13.40 -4.71 -5.51
CA LEU A 12 12.60 -4.53 -6.73
C LEU A 12 11.08 -4.48 -6.48
N ARG A 13 10.62 -4.68 -5.24
CA ARG A 13 9.20 -4.58 -4.90
C ARG A 13 8.94 -3.81 -3.61
N ASP A 14 9.13 -4.42 -2.43
CA ASP A 14 8.68 -3.84 -1.15
C ASP A 14 9.49 -2.61 -0.75
N ALA A 15 10.79 -2.64 -0.94
CA ALA A 15 11.65 -1.51 -0.60
C ALA A 15 11.32 -0.26 -1.41
N HIS A 16 11.22 -0.36 -2.74
CA HIS A 16 10.86 0.81 -3.54
C HIS A 16 9.38 1.19 -3.42
N GLN A 17 8.49 0.23 -3.09
CA GLN A 17 7.11 0.56 -2.73
C GLN A 17 7.07 1.44 -1.47
N SER A 18 7.89 1.11 -0.48
CA SER A 18 7.92 1.77 0.82
C SER A 18 8.60 3.15 0.79
N LEU A 19 9.65 3.33 -0.03
CA LEU A 19 10.47 4.53 -0.02
C LEU A 19 10.15 5.52 -1.16
N ILE A 20 9.80 5.01 -2.34
CA ILE A 20 9.54 5.83 -3.54
C ILE A 20 8.17 5.54 -4.16
N ALA A 21 7.20 5.18 -3.31
CA ALA A 21 5.78 5.00 -3.66
C ALA A 21 5.57 4.16 -4.94
N THR A 22 6.37 3.10 -5.14
CA THR A 22 6.31 2.19 -6.29
C THR A 22 6.58 2.87 -7.65
N ARG A 23 7.39 3.95 -7.69
CA ARG A 23 7.66 4.72 -8.92
C ARG A 23 8.86 4.24 -9.72
N MET A 24 9.53 3.14 -9.32
CA MET A 24 10.66 2.59 -10.07
C MET A 24 10.19 2.03 -11.41
N LYS A 25 10.76 2.54 -12.50
CA LYS A 25 10.44 2.11 -13.87
C LYS A 25 11.09 0.76 -14.20
N THR A 26 10.43 -0.01 -15.05
CA THR A 26 10.95 -1.33 -15.47
C THR A 26 12.33 -1.22 -16.14
N GLU A 27 12.54 -0.19 -16.98
CA GLU A 27 13.84 0.04 -17.65
C GLU A 27 15.02 0.20 -16.67
N ASP A 28 14.77 0.78 -15.49
CA ASP A 28 15.78 0.95 -14.44
C ASP A 28 16.02 -0.35 -13.65
N MET A 29 15.01 -1.22 -13.55
CA MET A 29 15.12 -2.51 -12.87
C MET A 29 15.98 -3.52 -13.66
N ILE A 30 16.01 -3.45 -14.99
CA ILE A 30 16.69 -4.44 -15.84
C ILE A 30 18.20 -4.56 -15.54
N PRO A 31 19.00 -3.48 -15.49
CA PRO A 31 20.42 -3.58 -15.13
C PRO A 31 20.63 -4.13 -13.72
N LEU A 32 19.73 -3.79 -12.79
CA LEU A 32 19.76 -4.25 -11.41
C LEU A 32 19.47 -5.75 -11.32
N ALA A 33 18.39 -6.23 -11.97
CA ALA A 33 18.00 -7.64 -12.03
C ALA A 33 19.12 -8.52 -12.58
N ARG A 34 19.76 -8.08 -13.68
CA ARG A 34 20.92 -8.78 -14.29
C ARG A 34 22.11 -8.97 -13.33
N THR A 35 22.31 -8.02 -12.41
CA THR A 35 23.39 -8.10 -11.44
C THR A 35 22.96 -8.92 -10.22
N ILE A 36 21.72 -8.77 -9.76
CA ILE A 36 21.10 -9.57 -8.69
C ILE A 36 21.16 -11.07 -9.02
N ASP A 37 20.90 -11.46 -10.28
CA ASP A 37 20.89 -12.86 -10.69
C ASP A 37 22.22 -13.60 -10.47
N LYS A 38 23.32 -12.85 -10.29
CA LYS A 38 24.66 -13.40 -10.04
C LYS A 38 24.99 -13.58 -8.56
N VAL A 39 24.22 -12.96 -7.66
CA VAL A 39 24.52 -12.92 -6.23
C VAL A 39 24.23 -14.26 -5.55
N GLY A 40 23.19 -14.97 -5.95
CA GLY A 40 22.77 -16.24 -5.35
C GLY A 40 21.73 -16.06 -4.23
N PHE A 41 20.88 -15.07 -4.33
CA PHE A 41 19.71 -14.93 -3.46
C PHE A 41 18.77 -16.15 -3.56
N PHE A 42 18.05 -16.46 -2.50
CA PHE A 42 16.97 -17.44 -2.50
C PHE A 42 15.87 -17.06 -3.49
N SER A 43 15.47 -15.80 -3.45
CA SER A 43 14.51 -15.20 -4.37
C SER A 43 14.70 -13.67 -4.44
N VAL A 44 14.10 -13.06 -5.45
CA VAL A 44 13.91 -11.61 -5.51
C VAL A 44 12.42 -11.31 -5.54
N GLU A 45 11.94 -10.54 -4.55
CA GLU A 45 10.57 -10.05 -4.56
C GLU A 45 10.49 -8.86 -5.52
N ALA A 46 9.87 -9.07 -6.68
CA ALA A 46 9.90 -8.12 -7.79
C ALA A 46 8.52 -7.67 -8.26
N TRP A 47 7.44 -8.30 -7.80
CA TRP A 47 6.09 -8.03 -8.29
C TRP A 47 5.02 -8.23 -7.21
N GLY A 48 3.76 -7.86 -7.54
CA GLY A 48 2.62 -7.91 -6.61
C GLY A 48 2.51 -6.64 -5.76
N GLY A 49 1.73 -6.71 -4.68
CA GLY A 49 1.45 -5.55 -3.84
C GLY A 49 0.85 -4.40 -4.66
N ALA A 50 1.50 -3.23 -4.63
CA ALA A 50 1.07 -2.03 -5.38
C ALA A 50 1.76 -1.88 -6.75
N THR A 51 2.65 -2.80 -7.15
CA THR A 51 3.40 -2.65 -8.42
C THR A 51 2.49 -2.68 -9.64
N PHE A 52 1.44 -3.50 -9.62
CA PHE A 52 0.49 -3.60 -10.73
C PHE A 52 -0.25 -2.28 -10.95
N ASP A 53 -0.89 -1.75 -9.91
CA ASP A 53 -1.60 -0.47 -9.96
C ASP A 53 -0.68 0.67 -10.38
N SER A 54 0.49 0.77 -9.74
CA SER A 54 1.45 1.84 -10.04
C SER A 54 1.97 1.79 -11.49
N SER A 55 2.15 0.60 -12.06
CA SER A 55 2.58 0.45 -13.46
C SER A 55 1.59 1.10 -14.40
N ILE A 56 0.29 0.80 -14.29
CA ILE A 56 -0.72 1.34 -15.20
C ILE A 56 -1.13 2.78 -14.87
N ARG A 57 -1.14 3.14 -13.58
CA ARG A 57 -1.62 4.44 -13.10
C ARG A 57 -0.60 5.56 -13.30
N TYR A 58 0.66 5.31 -12.96
CA TYR A 58 1.68 6.34 -12.87
C TYR A 58 2.82 6.19 -13.86
N LEU A 59 3.14 4.95 -14.25
CA LEU A 59 4.28 4.70 -15.11
C LEU A 59 3.90 4.51 -16.58
N ALA A 60 2.60 4.31 -16.85
CA ALA A 60 2.08 3.92 -18.17
C ALA A 60 2.81 2.68 -18.75
N GLU A 61 3.19 1.75 -17.86
CA GLU A 61 3.87 0.50 -18.19
C GLU A 61 2.94 -0.69 -18.02
N ASP A 62 3.10 -1.69 -18.89
CA ASP A 62 2.37 -2.94 -18.78
C ASP A 62 2.93 -3.78 -17.61
N PRO A 63 2.11 -4.10 -16.57
CA PRO A 63 2.58 -4.84 -15.42
C PRO A 63 2.98 -6.29 -15.73
N TRP A 64 2.39 -6.91 -16.77
CA TRP A 64 2.70 -8.27 -17.20
C TRP A 64 4.02 -8.31 -17.97
N ASP A 65 4.26 -7.34 -18.86
CA ASP A 65 5.53 -7.21 -19.57
C ASP A 65 6.69 -6.94 -18.61
N ARG A 66 6.45 -6.21 -17.51
CA ARG A 66 7.45 -6.03 -16.46
C ARG A 66 7.97 -7.37 -15.94
N VAL A 67 7.08 -8.32 -15.61
CA VAL A 67 7.48 -9.65 -15.13
C VAL A 67 8.27 -10.39 -16.21
N ARG A 68 7.79 -10.39 -17.46
CA ARG A 68 8.48 -11.04 -18.58
C ARG A 68 9.90 -10.50 -18.76
N MET A 69 10.05 -9.17 -18.79
CA MET A 69 11.36 -8.51 -18.94
C MET A 69 12.30 -8.82 -17.77
N LEU A 70 11.79 -8.85 -16.53
CA LEU A 70 12.58 -9.24 -15.37
C LEU A 70 12.98 -10.71 -15.44
N LYS A 71 12.08 -11.61 -15.88
CA LYS A 71 12.37 -13.05 -16.03
C LYS A 71 13.40 -13.32 -17.12
N GLU A 72 13.49 -12.45 -18.13
CA GLU A 72 14.55 -12.52 -19.13
C GLU A 72 15.95 -12.29 -18.54
N GLU A 73 16.07 -11.52 -17.48
CA GLU A 73 17.34 -11.23 -16.81
C GLU A 73 17.59 -12.14 -15.60
N LEU A 74 16.55 -12.55 -14.87
CA LEU A 74 16.62 -13.41 -13.70
C LEU A 74 16.53 -14.88 -14.10
N LYS A 75 17.66 -15.45 -14.53
CA LYS A 75 17.74 -16.85 -15.01
C LYS A 75 17.91 -17.87 -13.89
N HIS A 76 18.57 -17.47 -12.81
CA HIS A 76 18.96 -18.35 -11.70
C HIS A 76 18.21 -18.00 -10.42
N THR A 77 17.82 -16.73 -10.26
CA THR A 77 17.13 -16.24 -9.07
C THR A 77 15.60 -16.26 -9.30
N PRO A 78 14.84 -17.00 -8.49
CA PRO A 78 13.39 -17.05 -8.60
C PRO A 78 12.74 -15.69 -8.38
N ILE A 79 11.72 -15.36 -9.19
CA ILE A 79 10.87 -14.17 -9.00
C ILE A 79 9.79 -14.51 -7.99
N GLN A 80 9.75 -13.74 -6.92
CA GLN A 80 8.71 -13.79 -5.90
C GLN A 80 7.72 -12.65 -6.08
N MET A 81 6.42 -12.95 -5.89
CA MET A 81 5.38 -11.93 -5.81
C MET A 81 4.64 -11.94 -4.47
N LEU A 82 4.17 -10.76 -4.06
CA LEU A 82 3.23 -10.62 -2.96
C LEU A 82 1.79 -10.70 -3.47
N LEU A 83 1.02 -11.68 -2.99
CA LEU A 83 -0.37 -11.93 -3.38
C LEU A 83 -1.31 -11.82 -2.18
N ARG A 84 -2.30 -10.91 -2.25
CA ARG A 84 -3.28 -10.69 -1.18
C ARG A 84 -4.45 -11.68 -1.26
N GLY A 85 -4.19 -12.98 -1.18
CA GLY A 85 -5.24 -14.00 -1.22
C GLY A 85 -6.33 -13.69 -2.25
N GLN A 86 -7.58 -13.60 -1.78
CA GLN A 86 -8.76 -13.31 -2.62
C GLN A 86 -8.77 -11.90 -3.23
N ASN A 87 -8.00 -10.96 -2.68
CA ASN A 87 -7.86 -9.60 -3.22
C ASN A 87 -6.82 -9.50 -4.34
N LEU A 88 -6.07 -10.56 -4.62
CA LEU A 88 -4.99 -10.58 -5.62
C LEU A 88 -4.00 -9.41 -5.44
N VAL A 89 -3.98 -8.47 -6.37
CA VAL A 89 -3.20 -7.22 -6.28
C VAL A 89 -4.09 -5.99 -6.05
N GLY A 90 -5.41 -6.20 -5.91
CA GLY A 90 -6.42 -5.17 -5.69
C GLY A 90 -6.74 -4.92 -4.20
N TYR A 91 -7.87 -4.24 -3.96
CA TYR A 91 -8.30 -3.80 -2.63
C TYR A 91 -9.65 -4.39 -2.20
N ARG A 92 -10.27 -5.22 -3.04
CA ARG A 92 -11.53 -5.92 -2.79
C ARG A 92 -11.36 -7.41 -3.11
N HIS A 93 -12.30 -8.23 -2.68
CA HIS A 93 -12.34 -9.64 -3.06
C HIS A 93 -12.78 -9.79 -4.52
N TYR A 94 -12.15 -10.72 -5.21
CA TYR A 94 -12.52 -11.15 -6.55
C TYR A 94 -13.13 -12.56 -6.50
N PRO A 95 -14.03 -12.93 -7.42
CA PRO A 95 -14.55 -14.29 -7.50
C PRO A 95 -13.45 -15.30 -7.90
N ASP A 96 -13.68 -16.57 -7.60
CA ASP A 96 -12.68 -17.62 -7.75
C ASP A 96 -12.20 -17.79 -9.20
N ASP A 97 -13.08 -17.63 -10.19
CA ASP A 97 -12.69 -17.70 -11.60
C ASP A 97 -11.64 -16.65 -12.01
N VAL A 98 -11.64 -15.49 -11.37
CA VAL A 98 -10.64 -14.44 -11.57
C VAL A 98 -9.33 -14.81 -10.84
N VAL A 99 -9.41 -15.35 -9.62
CA VAL A 99 -8.24 -15.81 -8.86
C VAL A 99 -7.50 -16.89 -9.61
N ASP A 100 -8.22 -17.88 -10.14
CA ASP A 100 -7.65 -19.00 -10.90
C ASP A 100 -6.91 -18.52 -12.15
N ARG A 101 -7.57 -17.64 -12.91
CA ARG A 101 -6.96 -17.05 -14.12
C ARG A 101 -5.75 -16.20 -13.80
N PHE A 102 -5.82 -15.40 -12.75
CA PHE A 102 -4.71 -14.53 -12.34
C PHE A 102 -3.46 -15.33 -11.93
N VAL A 103 -3.62 -16.32 -11.05
CA VAL A 103 -2.48 -17.15 -10.57
C VAL A 103 -1.87 -17.94 -11.72
N THR A 104 -2.72 -18.56 -12.56
CA THR A 104 -2.28 -19.30 -13.74
C THR A 104 -1.48 -18.41 -14.69
N HIS A 105 -1.99 -17.20 -14.97
CA HIS A 105 -1.32 -16.27 -15.87
C HIS A 105 -0.03 -15.71 -15.26
N ALA A 106 -0.02 -15.33 -13.99
CA ALA A 106 1.16 -14.83 -13.29
C ALA A 106 2.30 -15.85 -13.30
N SER A 107 2.00 -17.13 -13.05
CA SER A 107 2.98 -18.21 -13.16
C SER A 107 3.50 -18.36 -14.59
N SER A 108 2.63 -18.30 -15.59
CA SER A 108 2.99 -18.45 -17.00
C SER A 108 3.91 -17.35 -17.52
N VAL A 109 3.84 -16.12 -16.98
CA VAL A 109 4.70 -15.00 -17.37
C VAL A 109 6.01 -14.94 -16.58
N GLY A 110 6.20 -15.81 -15.57
CA GLY A 110 7.49 -15.99 -14.93
C GLY A 110 7.55 -15.81 -13.42
N VAL A 111 6.42 -15.73 -12.71
CA VAL A 111 6.40 -15.74 -11.24
C VAL A 111 6.65 -17.17 -10.76
N ASP A 112 7.69 -17.36 -9.94
CA ASP A 112 8.11 -18.67 -9.42
C ASP A 112 7.60 -18.92 -8.00
N ILE A 113 7.53 -17.88 -7.16
CA ILE A 113 7.14 -17.96 -5.75
C ILE A 113 5.97 -17.01 -5.48
N PHE A 114 4.88 -17.55 -4.93
CA PHE A 114 3.72 -16.77 -4.51
C PHE A 114 3.68 -16.68 -2.99
N ARG A 115 3.96 -15.48 -2.45
CA ARG A 115 3.78 -15.14 -1.05
C ARG A 115 2.34 -14.74 -0.84
N VAL A 116 1.52 -15.66 -0.35
CA VAL A 116 0.07 -15.49 -0.18
C VAL A 116 -0.23 -15.07 1.25
N PHE A 117 -0.96 -13.97 1.44
CA PHE A 117 -1.42 -13.51 2.74
C PHE A 117 -2.85 -12.98 2.69
N ASP A 118 -3.50 -12.87 3.85
CA ASP A 118 -4.74 -12.13 4.05
C ASP A 118 -4.55 -11.06 5.13
N ALA A 119 -5.16 -9.88 4.94
CA ALA A 119 -5.00 -8.76 5.84
C ALA A 119 -5.57 -8.99 7.25
N LEU A 120 -6.53 -9.90 7.39
CA LEU A 120 -7.12 -10.29 8.67
C LEU A 120 -6.53 -11.59 9.23
N ASN A 121 -5.62 -12.25 8.51
CA ASN A 121 -5.21 -13.62 8.74
C ASN A 121 -6.38 -14.62 8.66
N ASP A 122 -7.40 -14.29 7.87
CA ASP A 122 -8.50 -15.22 7.59
C ASP A 122 -8.10 -16.18 6.46
N ILE A 123 -7.66 -17.39 6.86
CA ILE A 123 -7.13 -18.39 5.91
C ILE A 123 -8.17 -18.78 4.85
N ARG A 124 -9.48 -18.63 5.12
CA ARG A 124 -10.53 -18.88 4.13
C ARG A 124 -10.37 -18.02 2.88
N ASN A 125 -9.87 -16.77 3.04
CA ASN A 125 -9.59 -15.84 1.94
C ASN A 125 -8.31 -16.19 1.16
N MET A 126 -7.51 -17.13 1.63
CA MET A 126 -6.27 -17.56 0.98
C MET A 126 -6.44 -18.90 0.23
N ARG A 127 -7.50 -19.67 0.55
CA ARG A 127 -7.66 -21.07 0.11
C ARG A 127 -7.57 -21.23 -1.40
N GLU A 128 -8.33 -20.46 -2.19
CA GLU A 128 -8.35 -20.63 -3.64
C GLU A 128 -7.02 -20.25 -4.27
N SER A 129 -6.44 -19.11 -3.90
CA SER A 129 -5.12 -18.72 -4.40
C SER A 129 -4.03 -19.72 -4.03
N MET A 130 -4.01 -20.26 -2.79
CA MET A 130 -3.05 -21.29 -2.37
C MET A 130 -3.21 -22.58 -3.18
N LYS A 131 -4.45 -23.03 -3.37
CA LYS A 131 -4.78 -24.19 -4.22
C LYS A 131 -4.24 -24.02 -5.63
N MET A 132 -4.54 -22.87 -6.26
CA MET A 132 -4.12 -22.61 -7.63
C MET A 132 -2.61 -22.51 -7.77
N VAL A 133 -1.89 -21.93 -6.79
CA VAL A 133 -0.41 -21.92 -6.79
C VAL A 133 0.15 -23.33 -6.83
N LYS A 134 -0.42 -24.25 -6.05
CA LYS A 134 0.00 -25.67 -6.07
C LYS A 134 -0.38 -26.37 -7.38
N GLU A 135 -1.53 -26.07 -7.96
CA GLU A 135 -1.99 -26.64 -9.24
C GLU A 135 -1.12 -26.23 -10.42
N VAL A 136 -0.61 -24.98 -10.44
CA VAL A 136 0.34 -24.53 -11.47
C VAL A 136 1.78 -25.00 -11.22
N GLY A 137 2.04 -25.67 -10.08
CA GLY A 137 3.36 -26.20 -9.71
C GLY A 137 4.36 -25.14 -9.25
N ALA A 138 3.90 -23.95 -8.87
CA ALA A 138 4.75 -22.88 -8.32
C ALA A 138 5.01 -23.08 -6.81
N HIS A 139 6.02 -22.39 -6.27
CA HIS A 139 6.31 -22.39 -4.84
C HIS A 139 5.27 -21.58 -4.08
N LEU A 140 4.60 -22.23 -3.16
CA LEU A 140 3.62 -21.61 -2.27
C LEU A 140 4.28 -21.21 -0.94
N GLN A 141 4.39 -19.90 -0.69
CA GLN A 141 4.77 -19.36 0.61
C GLN A 141 3.53 -18.80 1.30
N GLY A 142 3.00 -19.53 2.29
CA GLY A 142 1.89 -19.07 3.13
C GLY A 142 2.38 -18.03 4.14
N SER A 143 1.65 -16.94 4.33
CA SER A 143 2.11 -15.85 5.20
C SER A 143 1.09 -15.49 6.27
N ILE A 144 1.58 -15.20 7.47
CA ILE A 144 0.80 -14.58 8.55
C ILE A 144 1.22 -13.12 8.72
N CYS A 145 0.26 -12.21 8.87
CA CYS A 145 0.51 -10.83 9.24
C CYS A 145 0.76 -10.76 10.74
N TYR A 146 2.02 -10.52 11.13
CA TYR A 146 2.37 -10.33 12.52
C TYR A 146 1.89 -8.96 13.01
N THR A 147 1.30 -8.95 14.18
CA THR A 147 0.88 -7.74 14.87
C THR A 147 0.79 -7.98 16.36
N THR A 148 0.72 -6.92 17.16
CA THR A 148 0.55 -7.00 18.61
C THR A 148 -0.81 -6.43 19.00
N SER A 149 -1.53 -7.13 19.85
CA SER A 149 -2.80 -6.70 20.44
C SER A 149 -3.15 -7.60 21.63
N PRO A 150 -4.18 -7.26 22.43
CA PRO A 150 -4.64 -8.12 23.50
C PRO A 150 -5.11 -9.53 23.06
N VAL A 151 -5.42 -9.70 21.76
CA VAL A 151 -5.95 -10.96 21.21
C VAL A 151 -4.93 -11.75 20.39
N ASN A 152 -3.77 -11.17 20.11
CA ASN A 152 -2.68 -11.85 19.41
C ASN A 152 -1.66 -12.42 20.41
N SER A 153 -1.26 -13.66 20.21
CA SER A 153 -0.28 -14.35 21.06
C SER A 153 0.64 -15.24 20.23
N ILE A 154 1.85 -15.54 20.75
CA ILE A 154 2.78 -16.45 20.07
C ILE A 154 2.14 -17.82 19.81
N PRO A 155 1.48 -18.49 20.80
CA PRO A 155 0.77 -19.73 20.51
C PRO A 155 -0.30 -19.59 19.42
N GLY A 156 -1.04 -18.47 19.40
CA GLY A 156 -2.06 -18.22 18.36
C GLY A 156 -1.44 -18.11 16.96
N PHE A 157 -0.30 -17.48 16.81
CA PHE A 157 0.42 -17.44 15.53
C PHE A 157 0.96 -18.81 15.13
N ILE A 158 1.44 -19.63 16.07
CA ILE A 158 1.88 -21.00 15.77
C ILE A 158 0.71 -21.85 15.25
N GLU A 159 -0.48 -21.74 15.85
CA GLU A 159 -1.67 -22.45 15.36
C GLU A 159 -2.06 -22.00 13.93
N MET A 160 -1.97 -20.68 13.61
CA MET A 160 -2.19 -20.20 12.24
C MET A 160 -1.16 -20.78 11.25
N VAL A 161 0.10 -20.89 11.66
CA VAL A 161 1.15 -21.52 10.84
C VAL A 161 0.85 -23.01 10.60
N LYS A 162 0.36 -23.75 11.61
CA LYS A 162 -0.07 -25.15 11.45
C LYS A 162 -1.23 -25.27 10.46
N GLU A 163 -2.19 -24.35 10.53
CA GLU A 163 -3.29 -24.33 9.58
C GLU A 163 -2.77 -24.08 8.16
N LEU A 164 -1.89 -23.09 7.94
CA LEU A 164 -1.25 -22.86 6.64
C LEU A 164 -0.46 -24.07 6.16
N TYR A 165 0.29 -24.73 7.04
CA TYR A 165 1.04 -25.95 6.73
C TYR A 165 0.13 -27.05 6.17
N SER A 166 -1.10 -27.15 6.66
CA SER A 166 -2.08 -28.14 6.18
C SER A 166 -2.49 -27.95 4.71
N PHE A 167 -2.22 -26.78 4.12
CA PHE A 167 -2.41 -26.50 2.69
C PHE A 167 -1.20 -26.84 1.82
N ASN A 168 -0.24 -27.62 2.34
CA ASN A 168 0.97 -28.01 1.64
C ASN A 168 1.82 -26.82 1.15
N CYS A 169 1.96 -25.79 1.98
CA CYS A 169 2.91 -24.72 1.75
C CYS A 169 4.34 -25.27 1.61
N ASP A 170 5.14 -24.68 0.75
CA ASP A 170 6.57 -25.01 0.58
C ASP A 170 7.46 -24.24 1.55
N SER A 171 6.97 -23.08 2.04
CA SER A 171 7.55 -22.28 3.11
C SER A 171 6.50 -21.42 3.79
N ILE A 172 6.82 -20.87 4.96
CA ILE A 172 5.96 -19.95 5.72
C ILE A 172 6.68 -18.63 5.90
N CYS A 173 5.97 -17.51 5.74
CA CYS A 173 6.49 -16.18 6.04
C CYS A 173 5.79 -15.56 7.25
N ILE A 174 6.57 -15.11 8.20
CA ILE A 174 6.13 -14.22 9.28
C ILE A 174 6.31 -12.79 8.79
N LYS A 175 5.20 -12.10 8.49
CA LYS A 175 5.22 -10.80 7.84
C LYS A 175 4.89 -9.67 8.81
N ASP A 176 5.93 -8.99 9.28
CA ASP A 176 5.85 -7.83 10.18
C ASP A 176 5.99 -6.53 9.41
N MET A 177 4.88 -6.04 8.88
CA MET A 177 4.84 -4.84 8.02
C MET A 177 5.01 -3.53 8.79
N ALA A 178 4.85 -3.54 10.10
CA ALA A 178 4.98 -2.34 10.93
C ALA A 178 6.29 -2.30 11.74
N GLY A 179 7.10 -3.36 11.70
CA GLY A 179 8.34 -3.45 12.47
C GLY A 179 8.09 -3.59 13.98
N LEU A 180 7.10 -4.40 14.36
CA LEU A 180 6.63 -4.57 15.75
C LEU A 180 7.23 -5.78 16.45
N ILE A 181 7.80 -6.74 15.70
CA ILE A 181 8.30 -7.98 16.28
C ILE A 181 9.57 -7.70 17.11
N MET A 182 9.42 -7.86 18.43
CA MET A 182 10.55 -7.70 19.35
C MET A 182 11.53 -8.88 19.23
N PRO A 183 12.83 -8.71 19.55
CA PRO A 183 13.82 -9.78 19.43
C PRO A 183 13.44 -11.05 20.20
N HIS A 184 12.92 -10.92 21.44
CA HIS A 184 12.46 -12.07 22.21
C HIS A 184 11.23 -12.76 21.55
N ALA A 185 10.27 -11.97 21.03
CA ALA A 185 9.10 -12.52 20.37
C ALA A 185 9.48 -13.22 19.04
N ALA A 186 10.42 -12.68 18.29
CA ALA A 186 10.96 -13.32 17.10
C ALA A 186 11.60 -14.68 17.44
N ARG A 187 12.45 -14.72 18.48
CA ARG A 187 13.04 -15.97 18.98
C ARG A 187 11.97 -16.98 19.37
N ASP A 188 11.04 -16.58 20.25
CA ASP A 188 10.02 -17.47 20.79
C ASP A 188 9.09 -18.02 19.70
N LEU A 189 8.71 -17.17 18.73
CA LEU A 189 7.86 -17.58 17.61
C LEU A 189 8.59 -18.55 16.67
N ILE A 190 9.83 -18.23 16.25
CA ILE A 190 10.61 -19.12 15.37
C ILE A 190 10.89 -20.45 16.07
N THR A 191 11.33 -20.44 17.33
CA THR A 191 11.56 -21.67 18.10
C THR A 191 10.29 -22.50 18.16
N GLY A 192 9.14 -21.89 18.55
CA GLY A 192 7.88 -22.62 18.69
C GLY A 192 7.38 -23.20 17.36
N ILE A 193 7.57 -22.51 16.22
CA ILE A 193 7.24 -23.07 14.91
C ILE A 193 8.15 -24.27 14.59
N LYS A 194 9.47 -24.11 14.78
CA LYS A 194 10.46 -25.14 14.45
C LYS A 194 10.34 -26.39 15.33
N ASP A 195 9.89 -26.25 16.55
CA ASP A 195 9.63 -27.39 17.45
C ASP A 195 8.45 -28.25 17.00
N GLU A 196 7.49 -27.65 16.27
CA GLU A 196 6.24 -28.33 15.91
C GLU A 196 6.15 -28.71 14.43
N ILE A 197 6.82 -27.99 13.53
CA ILE A 197 6.65 -28.12 12.08
C ILE A 197 8.01 -28.09 11.38
N ASP A 198 8.28 -29.10 10.54
CA ASP A 198 9.45 -29.14 9.70
C ASP A 198 9.20 -28.47 8.35
N ILE A 199 9.21 -27.13 8.33
CA ILE A 199 9.05 -26.30 7.12
C ILE A 199 10.04 -25.15 7.14
N PRO A 200 10.54 -24.68 5.98
CA PRO A 200 11.30 -23.44 5.91
C PRO A 200 10.48 -22.23 6.38
N VAL A 201 11.05 -21.43 7.28
CA VAL A 201 10.42 -20.22 7.83
C VAL A 201 11.18 -19.00 7.38
N ASP A 202 10.46 -18.03 6.88
CA ASP A 202 10.93 -16.72 6.43
C ASP A 202 10.48 -15.64 7.43
N LEU A 203 11.38 -14.72 7.78
CA LEU A 203 11.05 -13.54 8.56
C LEU A 203 11.20 -12.27 7.72
N HIS A 204 10.08 -11.60 7.52
CA HIS A 204 9.99 -10.29 6.90
C HIS A 204 9.64 -9.24 7.96
N SER A 205 10.45 -8.22 8.15
CA SER A 205 10.14 -7.12 9.06
C SER A 205 10.64 -5.78 8.51
N HIS A 206 9.81 -4.74 8.65
CA HIS A 206 10.17 -3.37 8.32
C HIS A 206 10.98 -2.72 9.44
N SER A 207 11.88 -1.81 9.07
CA SER A 207 12.78 -1.12 10.00
C SER A 207 12.17 0.15 10.61
N THR A 208 10.87 0.36 10.47
CA THR A 208 10.19 1.60 10.88
C THR A 208 10.40 1.93 12.35
N SER A 209 10.35 0.93 13.24
CA SER A 209 10.62 1.08 14.68
C SER A 209 12.11 1.11 15.03
N GLY A 210 13.00 0.78 14.09
CA GLY A 210 14.44 0.66 14.30
C GLY A 210 14.92 -0.67 14.90
N ILE A 211 14.03 -1.61 15.23
CA ILE A 211 14.41 -2.87 15.91
C ILE A 211 14.56 -4.07 14.97
N ALA A 212 14.16 -3.98 13.71
CA ALA A 212 14.10 -5.13 12.79
C ALA A 212 15.43 -5.90 12.68
N SER A 213 16.58 -5.22 12.60
CA SER A 213 17.88 -5.91 12.54
C SER A 213 18.19 -6.71 13.80
N MET A 214 17.78 -6.23 15.00
CA MET A 214 17.94 -6.95 16.26
C MET A 214 17.02 -8.17 16.32
N SER A 215 15.81 -8.03 15.80
CA SER A 215 14.83 -9.13 15.69
C SER A 215 15.29 -10.19 14.71
N TYR A 216 15.90 -9.79 13.59
CA TYR A 216 16.52 -10.72 12.65
C TYR A 216 17.65 -11.51 13.30
N GLN A 217 18.55 -10.85 14.04
CA GLN A 217 19.62 -11.55 14.74
C GLN A 217 19.05 -12.61 15.69
N ALA A 218 18.05 -12.26 16.50
CA ALA A 218 17.40 -13.19 17.41
C ALA A 218 16.69 -14.37 16.70
N ALA A 219 16.04 -14.11 15.56
CA ALA A 219 15.41 -15.13 14.74
C ALA A 219 16.44 -16.07 14.07
N ILE A 220 17.57 -15.52 13.60
CA ILE A 220 18.67 -16.27 13.01
C ILE A 220 19.29 -17.24 14.03
N GLU A 221 19.48 -16.77 15.25
CA GLU A 221 19.94 -17.61 16.36
C GLU A 221 18.92 -18.70 16.73
N ALA A 222 17.62 -18.42 16.59
CA ALA A 222 16.53 -19.37 16.82
C ALA A 222 16.30 -20.35 15.65
N GLY A 223 17.02 -20.18 14.52
CA GLY A 223 16.96 -21.15 13.42
C GLY A 223 16.02 -20.77 12.28
N VAL A 224 15.63 -19.49 12.12
CA VAL A 224 14.91 -19.03 10.91
C VAL A 224 15.69 -19.42 9.64
N ASP A 225 15.03 -19.84 8.58
CA ASP A 225 15.71 -20.30 7.38
C ASP A 225 15.98 -19.20 6.36
N ILE A 226 15.06 -18.24 6.25
CA ILE A 226 15.07 -17.17 5.27
C ILE A 226 14.83 -15.83 6.00
N VAL A 227 15.45 -14.76 5.51
CA VAL A 227 15.12 -13.39 5.91
C VAL A 227 15.01 -12.48 4.69
N ASP A 228 14.07 -11.54 4.75
CA ASP A 228 13.89 -10.52 3.73
C ASP A 228 14.78 -9.30 4.01
N THR A 229 15.55 -8.88 3.02
CA THR A 229 16.43 -7.71 3.13
C THR A 229 16.30 -6.81 1.90
N ALA A 230 16.78 -5.60 1.99
CA ALA A 230 16.89 -4.68 0.87
C ALA A 230 18.31 -4.18 0.70
N MET A 231 18.73 -3.87 -0.53
CA MET A 231 20.03 -3.24 -0.77
C MET A 231 20.12 -1.90 -0.04
N SER A 232 21.28 -1.61 0.55
CA SER A 232 21.45 -0.50 1.50
C SER A 232 20.92 0.87 1.05
N PRO A 233 20.98 1.27 -0.25
CA PRO A 233 20.35 2.51 -0.69
C PRO A 233 18.81 2.54 -0.59
N PHE A 234 18.17 1.37 -0.54
CA PHE A 234 16.71 1.22 -0.38
C PHE A 234 16.33 0.47 0.91
N ALA A 235 17.23 0.39 1.88
CA ALA A 235 17.01 -0.24 3.17
C ALA A 235 16.66 0.78 4.27
N LEU A 236 16.25 0.26 5.43
CA LEU A 236 15.92 1.02 6.64
C LEU A 236 14.67 1.91 6.51
N GLY A 237 14.38 2.68 7.55
CA GLY A 237 13.13 3.45 7.63
C GLY A 237 11.91 2.55 7.45
N THR A 238 11.05 2.87 6.51
CA THR A 238 9.87 2.06 6.18
C THR A 238 10.17 0.82 5.32
N SER A 239 11.45 0.54 5.02
CA SER A 239 11.92 -0.65 4.29
C SER A 239 12.53 -1.70 5.23
N GLN A 240 13.17 -2.71 4.67
CA GLN A 240 13.75 -3.84 5.39
C GLN A 240 15.19 -3.55 5.86
N PRO A 241 15.81 -4.43 6.70
CA PRO A 241 17.21 -4.37 7.04
C PRO A 241 18.14 -4.45 5.81
N PRO A 242 19.33 -3.78 5.85
CA PRO A 242 20.24 -3.76 4.70
C PRO A 242 20.93 -5.11 4.49
N THR A 243 20.86 -5.61 3.25
CA THR A 243 21.40 -6.89 2.82
C THR A 243 22.89 -7.04 3.16
N GLU A 244 23.68 -6.05 2.80
CA GLU A 244 25.15 -6.07 2.99
C GLU A 244 25.52 -6.18 4.47
N SER A 245 24.75 -5.50 5.34
CA SER A 245 25.00 -5.54 6.79
C SER A 245 24.64 -6.89 7.39
N VAL A 246 23.51 -7.49 6.98
CA VAL A 246 23.11 -8.83 7.43
C VAL A 246 24.12 -9.86 6.99
N VAL A 247 24.54 -9.85 5.72
CA VAL A 247 25.56 -10.78 5.18
C VAL A 247 26.88 -10.62 5.92
N ALA A 248 27.36 -9.39 6.10
CA ALA A 248 28.62 -9.13 6.76
C ALA A 248 28.62 -9.57 8.24
N SER A 249 27.50 -9.39 8.95
CA SER A 249 27.37 -9.77 10.37
C SER A 249 27.45 -11.29 10.61
N LEU A 250 27.11 -12.07 9.60
CA LEU A 250 27.07 -13.54 9.68
C LEU A 250 28.32 -14.22 9.10
N LYS A 251 29.21 -13.45 8.50
CA LYS A 251 30.39 -13.98 7.83
C LYS A 251 31.25 -14.82 8.78
N GLY A 252 31.54 -16.06 8.36
CA GLY A 252 32.35 -17.01 9.15
C GLY A 252 31.59 -17.69 10.30
N THR A 253 30.29 -17.46 10.45
CA THR A 253 29.43 -18.22 11.37
C THR A 253 28.82 -19.45 10.68
N SER A 254 28.17 -20.33 11.44
CA SER A 254 27.41 -21.46 10.88
C SER A 254 26.19 -21.02 10.04
N ARG A 255 25.77 -19.76 10.21
CA ARG A 255 24.62 -19.17 9.50
C ARG A 255 25.03 -18.30 8.31
N ASP A 256 26.33 -18.25 7.97
CA ASP A 256 26.84 -17.46 6.85
C ASP A 256 26.08 -17.77 5.56
N PRO A 257 25.38 -16.80 4.94
CA PRO A 257 24.66 -16.99 3.68
C PRO A 257 25.62 -17.27 2.50
N GLY A 258 26.92 -16.98 2.66
CA GLY A 258 27.98 -17.22 1.68
C GLY A 258 27.80 -16.38 0.40
N LEU A 259 27.13 -15.24 0.49
CA LEU A 259 27.03 -14.30 -0.61
C LEU A 259 28.31 -13.47 -0.71
N ASP A 260 28.72 -13.17 -1.96
CA ASP A 260 29.91 -12.35 -2.20
C ASP A 260 29.62 -10.87 -1.94
N LEU A 261 30.28 -10.29 -0.94
CA LEU A 261 30.14 -8.87 -0.61
C LEU A 261 30.58 -7.93 -1.75
N HIS A 262 31.50 -8.33 -2.62
CA HIS A 262 31.89 -7.52 -3.78
C HIS A 262 30.74 -7.42 -4.80
N LEU A 263 30.06 -8.54 -5.09
CA LEU A 263 28.87 -8.52 -5.95
C LEU A 263 27.74 -7.70 -5.32
N LEU A 264 27.55 -7.78 -4.01
CA LEU A 264 26.57 -6.93 -3.31
C LEU A 264 26.91 -5.45 -3.42
N LEU A 265 28.18 -5.06 -3.38
CA LEU A 265 28.60 -3.68 -3.60
C LEU A 265 28.34 -3.21 -5.04
N ASP A 266 28.50 -4.08 -6.03
CA ASP A 266 28.16 -3.76 -7.43
C ASP A 266 26.64 -3.49 -7.56
N VAL A 267 25.80 -4.32 -6.92
CA VAL A 267 24.33 -4.12 -6.85
C VAL A 267 24.00 -2.80 -6.15
N ARG A 268 24.64 -2.51 -5.00
CA ARG A 268 24.49 -1.26 -4.24
C ARG A 268 24.80 -0.03 -5.09
N ASP A 269 25.84 -0.07 -5.90
CA ASP A 269 26.24 1.08 -6.73
C ASP A 269 25.21 1.40 -7.81
N ILE A 270 24.54 0.37 -8.36
CA ILE A 270 23.38 0.57 -9.26
C ILE A 270 22.22 1.18 -8.47
N CYS A 271 21.90 0.63 -7.30
CA CYS A 271 20.84 1.14 -6.43
C CYS A 271 21.08 2.59 -6.01
N SER A 272 22.32 2.99 -5.75
CA SER A 272 22.67 4.36 -5.38
C SER A 272 22.34 5.35 -6.49
N LYS A 273 22.65 5.02 -7.74
CA LYS A 273 22.29 5.84 -8.91
C LYS A 273 20.77 5.93 -9.09
N MET A 274 20.07 4.81 -8.87
CA MET A 274 18.60 4.80 -8.91
C MET A 274 18.01 5.68 -7.81
N ARG A 275 18.54 5.60 -6.60
CA ARG A 275 18.11 6.47 -5.49
C ARG A 275 18.31 7.95 -5.79
N GLU A 276 19.41 8.33 -6.44
CA GLU A 276 19.62 9.71 -6.91
C GLU A 276 18.56 10.12 -7.93
N LYS A 277 18.29 9.26 -8.92
CA LYS A 277 17.26 9.51 -9.96
C LYS A 277 15.87 9.72 -9.35
N TYR A 278 15.49 8.91 -8.38
CA TYR A 278 14.19 8.96 -7.70
C TYR A 278 14.15 9.86 -6.46
N GLY A 279 15.22 10.61 -6.20
CA GLY A 279 15.40 11.41 -4.98
C GLY A 279 14.33 12.48 -4.74
N GLY A 280 13.61 12.91 -5.78
CA GLY A 280 12.50 13.85 -5.66
C GLY A 280 11.22 13.26 -5.04
N ILE A 281 11.09 11.92 -5.05
CA ILE A 281 9.93 11.21 -4.48
C ILE A 281 10.18 10.80 -3.02
N LEU A 282 11.47 10.68 -2.61
CA LEU A 282 11.83 10.25 -1.27
C LEU A 282 11.24 11.19 -0.22
N ASP A 283 10.40 10.64 0.64
CA ASP A 283 9.88 11.35 1.80
C ASP A 283 10.83 11.18 2.99
N PRO A 284 11.35 12.27 3.59
CA PRO A 284 12.19 12.20 4.78
C PRO A 284 11.56 11.46 5.97
N ILE A 285 10.22 11.38 6.04
CA ILE A 285 9.50 10.61 7.08
C ILE A 285 9.71 9.11 6.85
N SER A 286 9.62 8.65 5.60
CA SER A 286 9.80 7.23 5.26
C SER A 286 11.25 6.74 5.46
N GLU A 287 12.22 7.65 5.51
CA GLU A 287 13.64 7.33 5.68
C GLU A 287 14.08 7.25 7.15
N ARG A 288 13.23 7.66 8.09
CA ARG A 288 13.57 7.75 9.51
C ARG A 288 12.97 6.62 10.31
N VAL A 289 13.64 6.31 11.41
CA VAL A 289 13.04 5.53 12.48
C VAL A 289 11.98 6.38 13.17
N ASP A 290 10.79 5.79 13.35
CA ASP A 290 9.70 6.39 14.09
C ASP A 290 9.30 5.48 15.27
N SER A 291 9.69 5.86 16.47
CA SER A 291 9.35 5.12 17.69
C SER A 291 7.86 5.18 18.05
N ASN A 292 7.08 6.12 17.47
CA ASN A 292 5.63 6.16 17.66
C ASN A 292 4.95 4.88 17.17
N VAL A 293 5.55 4.20 16.19
CA VAL A 293 5.11 2.88 15.72
C VAL A 293 4.97 1.88 16.87
N LEU A 294 5.85 1.93 17.86
CA LEU A 294 5.81 1.04 19.03
C LEU A 294 4.60 1.30 19.95
N LEU A 295 4.09 2.53 19.97
CA LEU A 295 2.93 2.93 20.77
C LEU A 295 1.62 2.78 19.99
N TYR A 296 1.56 3.35 18.78
CA TYR A 296 0.34 3.42 17.99
C TYR A 296 0.21 2.29 16.97
N GLN A 297 1.29 1.52 16.75
CA GLN A 297 1.36 0.37 15.83
C GLN A 297 1.03 0.73 14.36
N LEU A 298 1.31 1.97 13.98
CA LEU A 298 1.06 2.50 12.64
C LEU A 298 2.23 2.16 11.72
N PRO A 299 2.02 1.43 10.61
CA PRO A 299 3.04 1.25 9.59
C PRO A 299 3.50 2.59 9.01
N GLY A 300 4.78 2.71 8.67
CA GLY A 300 5.35 3.97 8.15
C GLY A 300 4.62 4.54 6.94
N GLY A 301 4.19 3.69 6.00
CA GLY A 301 3.37 4.11 4.86
C GLY A 301 2.01 4.68 5.26
N MET A 302 1.42 4.21 6.37
CA MET A 302 0.18 4.78 6.91
C MET A 302 0.43 6.15 7.51
N ILE A 303 1.52 6.34 8.25
CA ILE A 303 1.88 7.65 8.84
C ILE A 303 2.04 8.69 7.74
N SER A 304 2.79 8.38 6.69
CA SER A 304 2.98 9.29 5.54
C SER A 304 1.64 9.66 4.89
N ASN A 305 0.73 8.69 4.74
CA ASN A 305 -0.60 8.95 4.20
C ASN A 305 -1.42 9.86 5.12
N LEU A 306 -1.45 9.60 6.43
CA LEU A 306 -2.18 10.44 7.40
C LEU A 306 -1.66 11.87 7.41
N VAL A 307 -0.35 12.06 7.41
CA VAL A 307 0.28 13.39 7.33
C VAL A 307 -0.10 14.11 6.05
N SER A 308 -0.07 13.42 4.89
CA SER A 308 -0.49 14.01 3.61
C SER A 308 -1.97 14.43 3.64
N GLN A 309 -2.84 13.56 4.13
CA GLN A 309 -4.28 13.82 4.25
C GLN A 309 -4.58 15.02 5.15
N LEU A 310 -3.96 15.08 6.32
CA LEU A 310 -4.16 16.20 7.24
C LEU A 310 -3.59 17.51 6.69
N ARG A 311 -2.48 17.44 5.96
CA ARG A 311 -1.91 18.62 5.26
C ARG A 311 -2.85 19.14 4.18
N GLU A 312 -3.45 18.27 3.39
CA GLU A 312 -4.43 18.62 2.35
C GLU A 312 -5.70 19.26 2.94
N GLN A 313 -6.04 18.92 4.20
CA GLN A 313 -7.18 19.47 4.94
C GLN A 313 -6.80 20.68 5.82
N ASP A 314 -5.54 21.15 5.75
CA ASP A 314 -5.00 22.22 6.62
C ASP A 314 -5.20 21.93 8.12
N ALA A 315 -5.06 20.66 8.51
CA ALA A 315 -5.36 20.13 9.85
C ALA A 315 -4.19 19.35 10.46
N LEU A 316 -2.94 19.71 10.14
CA LEU A 316 -1.75 19.04 10.69
C LEU A 316 -1.65 19.16 12.21
N ASP A 317 -2.25 20.18 12.81
CA ASP A 317 -2.38 20.37 14.26
C ASP A 317 -3.19 19.25 14.93
N LYS A 318 -3.98 18.48 14.18
CA LYS A 318 -4.77 17.32 14.65
C LYS A 318 -4.03 15.98 14.58
N LEU A 319 -2.78 15.95 14.16
CA LEU A 319 -2.05 14.71 13.93
C LEU A 319 -1.97 13.85 15.20
N ASP A 320 -1.69 14.45 16.35
CA ASP A 320 -1.59 13.73 17.62
C ASP A 320 -2.95 13.17 18.07
N ASP A 321 -4.05 13.92 17.83
CA ASP A 321 -5.40 13.44 18.10
C ASP A 321 -5.75 12.23 17.22
N VAL A 322 -5.37 12.26 15.94
CA VAL A 322 -5.55 11.13 15.01
C VAL A 322 -4.73 9.92 15.46
N PHE A 323 -3.46 10.11 15.85
CA PHE A 323 -2.64 9.03 16.37
C PHE A 323 -3.23 8.38 17.63
N ALA A 324 -3.82 9.16 18.52
CA ALA A 324 -4.50 8.66 19.70
C ALA A 324 -5.83 7.93 19.37
N GLU A 325 -6.51 8.32 18.27
CA GLU A 325 -7.78 7.70 17.85
C GLU A 325 -7.58 6.38 17.09
N VAL A 326 -6.47 6.20 16.35
CA VAL A 326 -6.22 4.96 15.58
C VAL A 326 -6.27 3.68 16.44
N PRO A 327 -5.60 3.58 17.60
CA PRO A 327 -5.72 2.39 18.46
C PRO A 327 -7.15 2.12 18.94
N ARG A 328 -7.95 3.17 19.14
CA ARG A 328 -9.35 3.07 19.56
C ARG A 328 -10.23 2.50 18.45
N VAL A 329 -10.11 3.05 17.24
CA VAL A 329 -10.81 2.54 16.05
C VAL A 329 -10.39 1.10 15.77
N ARG A 330 -9.09 0.80 15.89
CA ARG A 330 -8.58 -0.56 15.72
C ARG A 330 -9.19 -1.54 16.73
N ALA A 331 -9.30 -1.16 17.98
CA ALA A 331 -9.94 -1.98 19.01
C ALA A 331 -11.43 -2.20 18.71
N ASP A 332 -12.14 -1.14 18.34
CA ASP A 332 -13.55 -1.19 17.96
C ASP A 332 -13.82 -2.14 16.79
N LEU A 333 -12.90 -2.21 15.83
CA LEU A 333 -12.97 -3.06 14.65
C LEU A 333 -12.39 -4.49 14.87
N GLY A 334 -12.16 -4.89 16.12
CA GLY A 334 -11.72 -6.26 16.46
C GLY A 334 -10.23 -6.51 16.24
N TYR A 335 -9.40 -5.49 16.40
CA TYR A 335 -7.93 -5.56 16.36
C TYR A 335 -7.34 -6.08 15.04
N PRO A 336 -7.77 -5.62 13.85
CA PRO A 336 -7.14 -6.05 12.61
C PRO A 336 -5.65 -5.72 12.61
N PRO A 337 -4.80 -6.54 11.95
CA PRO A 337 -3.45 -6.14 11.60
C PRO A 337 -3.53 -4.87 10.72
N LEU A 338 -2.63 -3.89 10.96
CA LEU A 338 -2.60 -2.66 10.18
C LEU A 338 -1.77 -2.85 8.90
N VAL A 339 -2.33 -3.58 7.97
CA VAL A 339 -1.79 -3.85 6.63
C VAL A 339 -2.83 -3.43 5.59
N THR A 340 -2.43 -3.29 4.31
CA THR A 340 -3.40 -2.96 3.25
C THR A 340 -4.40 -4.11 3.04
N PRO A 341 -5.74 -3.89 3.03
CA PRO A 341 -6.43 -2.58 3.09
C PRO A 341 -6.81 -2.10 4.50
N THR A 342 -6.69 -2.93 5.54
CA THR A 342 -7.18 -2.64 6.91
C THR A 342 -6.55 -1.40 7.53
N SER A 343 -5.27 -1.11 7.22
CA SER A 343 -4.61 0.12 7.66
C SER A 343 -5.30 1.38 7.12
N GLN A 344 -5.79 1.33 5.89
CA GLN A 344 -6.54 2.44 5.28
C GLN A 344 -7.92 2.58 5.92
N ILE A 345 -8.64 1.46 6.11
CA ILE A 345 -9.96 1.43 6.77
C ILE A 345 -9.88 2.07 8.15
N VAL A 346 -8.95 1.62 8.99
CA VAL A 346 -8.76 2.13 10.35
C VAL A 346 -8.30 3.58 10.35
N GLY A 347 -7.32 3.92 9.49
CA GLY A 347 -6.76 5.28 9.43
C GLY A 347 -7.74 6.32 8.96
N THR A 348 -8.47 6.05 7.88
CA THR A 348 -9.50 6.95 7.37
C THR A 348 -10.60 7.18 8.39
N GLN A 349 -11.07 6.13 9.04
CA GLN A 349 -12.09 6.29 10.07
C GLN A 349 -11.58 7.10 11.27
N ALA A 350 -10.32 6.93 11.68
CA ALA A 350 -9.74 7.73 12.76
C ALA A 350 -9.67 9.23 12.36
N VAL A 351 -9.24 9.52 11.14
CA VAL A 351 -9.23 10.91 10.61
C VAL A 351 -10.65 11.50 10.61
N LEU A 352 -11.65 10.76 10.12
CA LEU A 352 -13.04 11.22 10.09
C LEU A 352 -13.58 11.48 11.49
N ASN A 353 -13.31 10.61 12.46
CA ASN A 353 -13.73 10.79 13.85
C ASN A 353 -13.15 12.07 14.47
N VAL A 354 -11.91 12.44 14.11
CA VAL A 354 -11.23 13.63 14.66
C VAL A 354 -11.62 14.90 13.92
N LEU A 355 -11.61 14.90 12.58
CA LEU A 355 -11.81 16.12 11.79
C LEU A 355 -13.26 16.61 11.79
N LEU A 356 -14.22 15.70 11.73
CA LEU A 356 -15.64 16.09 11.64
C LEU A 356 -16.27 16.40 13.01
N GLY A 357 -15.57 16.03 14.09
CA GLY A 357 -16.02 16.30 15.47
C GLY A 357 -17.35 15.63 15.82
N GLY A 358 -17.78 15.78 17.08
CA GLY A 358 -19.03 15.20 17.58
C GLY A 358 -18.90 13.72 17.96
N ASP A 359 -19.96 12.93 17.76
CA ASP A 359 -19.97 11.52 18.10
C ASP A 359 -19.11 10.70 17.15
N ARG A 360 -18.36 9.75 17.70
CA ARG A 360 -17.55 8.80 16.92
C ARG A 360 -18.46 8.00 15.97
N TYR A 361 -17.95 7.71 14.76
CA TYR A 361 -18.70 7.00 13.70
C TYR A 361 -19.95 7.74 13.19
N ARG A 362 -20.04 9.06 13.40
CA ARG A 362 -21.10 9.86 12.77
C ARG A 362 -21.04 9.80 11.25
N ASN A 363 -19.82 9.76 10.71
CA ASN A 363 -19.56 9.52 9.30
C ASN A 363 -18.71 8.28 9.15
N VAL A 364 -19.19 7.34 8.35
CA VAL A 364 -18.59 6.03 8.15
C VAL A 364 -18.46 5.77 6.66
N THR A 365 -17.23 5.40 6.21
CA THR A 365 -17.00 5.06 4.81
C THR A 365 -17.66 3.73 4.44
N ASN A 366 -17.86 3.49 3.15
CA ASN A 366 -18.42 2.21 2.68
C ASN A 366 -17.50 1.04 3.05
N GLU A 367 -16.19 1.24 2.99
CA GLU A 367 -15.21 0.20 3.33
C GLU A 367 -15.28 -0.20 4.81
N VAL A 368 -15.53 0.75 5.73
CA VAL A 368 -15.74 0.44 7.14
C VAL A 368 -17.05 -0.32 7.33
N LYS A 369 -18.11 0.07 6.63
CA LYS A 369 -19.39 -0.67 6.65
C LYS A 369 -19.22 -2.09 6.13
N ASP A 370 -18.55 -2.24 5.00
CA ASP A 370 -18.31 -3.53 4.37
C ASP A 370 -17.40 -4.42 5.23
N TYR A 371 -16.41 -3.80 5.92
CA TYR A 371 -15.61 -4.49 6.90
C TYR A 371 -16.47 -5.05 8.05
N VAL A 372 -17.34 -4.22 8.63
CA VAL A 372 -18.23 -4.61 9.74
C VAL A 372 -19.29 -5.61 9.30
N ARG A 373 -19.73 -5.56 8.04
CA ARG A 373 -20.60 -6.59 7.42
C ARG A 373 -19.90 -7.93 7.24
N GLY A 374 -18.56 -7.98 7.34
CA GLY A 374 -17.76 -9.18 7.14
C GLY A 374 -17.34 -9.44 5.70
N LEU A 375 -17.49 -8.46 4.79
CA LEU A 375 -17.11 -8.58 3.37
C LEU A 375 -15.58 -8.64 3.14
N TYR A 376 -14.78 -8.34 4.18
CA TYR A 376 -13.32 -8.51 4.14
C TYR A 376 -12.87 -9.83 4.81
N GLY A 377 -13.77 -10.55 5.46
CA GLY A 377 -13.46 -11.76 6.22
C GLY A 377 -13.74 -11.61 7.73
N LYS A 378 -13.21 -12.54 8.50
CA LYS A 378 -13.41 -12.59 9.95
C LYS A 378 -12.32 -11.77 10.66
N PRO A 379 -12.68 -10.74 11.45
CA PRO A 379 -11.70 -10.00 12.24
C PRO A 379 -11.10 -10.89 13.36
N PRO A 380 -9.87 -10.56 13.84
CA PRO A 380 -9.20 -11.34 14.91
C PRO A 380 -10.01 -11.46 16.20
N ALA A 381 -10.77 -10.43 16.56
CA ALA A 381 -11.72 -10.45 17.66
C ALA A 381 -13.10 -9.98 17.21
N PRO A 382 -14.18 -10.39 17.93
CA PRO A 382 -15.52 -9.91 17.64
C PRO A 382 -15.63 -8.39 17.77
N ILE A 383 -16.29 -7.73 16.80
CA ILE A 383 -16.72 -6.34 16.91
C ILE A 383 -17.87 -6.28 17.91
N SER A 384 -17.84 -5.33 18.85
CA SER A 384 -18.90 -5.19 19.82
C SER A 384 -20.26 -4.90 19.17
N ASP A 385 -21.35 -5.39 19.78
CA ASP A 385 -22.70 -5.14 19.26
C ASP A 385 -23.05 -3.67 19.19
N GLU A 386 -22.51 -2.86 20.13
CA GLU A 386 -22.69 -1.41 20.15
C GLU A 386 -22.04 -0.74 18.94
N VAL A 387 -20.78 -1.03 18.66
CA VAL A 387 -20.04 -0.49 17.51
C VAL A 387 -20.67 -0.97 16.19
N ARG A 388 -21.00 -2.25 16.12
CA ARG A 388 -21.67 -2.82 14.94
C ARG A 388 -22.97 -2.10 14.64
N LYS A 389 -23.83 -1.92 15.66
CA LYS A 389 -25.12 -1.24 15.50
C LYS A 389 -24.95 0.23 15.10
N LEU A 390 -23.92 0.88 15.62
CA LEU A 390 -23.60 2.27 15.26
C LEU A 390 -23.19 2.41 13.79
N ILE A 391 -22.47 1.41 13.22
CA ILE A 391 -21.91 1.48 11.87
C ILE A 391 -22.88 0.96 10.81
N ILE A 392 -23.52 -0.20 11.04
CA ILE A 392 -24.38 -0.88 10.06
C ILE A 392 -25.84 -1.08 10.55
N GLY A 393 -26.20 -0.59 11.75
CA GLY A 393 -27.53 -0.77 12.30
C GLY A 393 -27.85 -2.24 12.58
N ASP A 394 -29.02 -2.68 12.10
CA ASP A 394 -29.52 -4.06 12.27
C ASP A 394 -29.21 -4.95 11.03
N GLU A 395 -28.32 -4.50 10.12
CA GLU A 395 -27.92 -5.29 8.96
C GLU A 395 -27.24 -6.60 9.38
N PRO A 396 -27.46 -7.71 8.64
CA PRO A 396 -26.85 -9.01 8.94
C PRO A 396 -25.35 -8.98 8.67
N VAL A 397 -24.58 -9.68 9.53
CA VAL A 397 -23.15 -9.92 9.32
C VAL A 397 -22.95 -11.22 8.54
N ILE A 398 -22.06 -11.17 7.56
CA ILE A 398 -21.67 -12.32 6.74
C ILE A 398 -20.70 -13.20 7.55
N THR A 399 -21.00 -14.48 7.64
CA THR A 399 -20.19 -15.47 8.38
C THR A 399 -19.53 -16.50 7.47
N VAL A 400 -19.99 -16.61 6.22
CA VAL A 400 -19.38 -17.45 5.17
C VAL A 400 -18.12 -16.78 4.62
N ARG A 401 -17.35 -17.48 3.79
CA ARG A 401 -16.26 -16.87 3.04
C ARG A 401 -16.86 -15.80 2.10
N PRO A 402 -16.40 -14.55 2.14
CA PRO A 402 -17.03 -13.48 1.32
C PRO A 402 -17.04 -13.78 -0.19
N ALA A 403 -16.01 -14.43 -0.70
CA ALA A 403 -15.94 -14.79 -2.12
C ALA A 403 -17.01 -15.80 -2.56
N ASP A 404 -17.57 -16.60 -1.63
CA ASP A 404 -18.68 -17.53 -1.95
C ASP A 404 -19.97 -16.80 -2.33
N LEU A 405 -20.03 -15.48 -2.08
CA LEU A 405 -21.15 -14.61 -2.46
C LEU A 405 -20.96 -13.93 -3.82
N LEU A 406 -19.79 -14.13 -4.44
CA LEU A 406 -19.45 -13.50 -5.72
C LEU A 406 -19.72 -14.46 -6.87
N GLU A 407 -20.49 -14.00 -7.85
CA GLU A 407 -20.70 -14.75 -9.08
C GLU A 407 -19.47 -14.69 -9.99
N PRO A 408 -19.15 -15.74 -10.76
CA PRO A 408 -18.11 -15.71 -11.76
C PRO A 408 -18.30 -14.57 -12.75
N VAL A 409 -17.22 -13.81 -13.03
CA VAL A 409 -17.32 -12.61 -13.88
C VAL A 409 -16.37 -12.61 -15.08
N PHE A 410 -15.37 -13.49 -15.12
CA PHE A 410 -14.30 -13.42 -16.11
C PHE A 410 -14.80 -13.47 -17.55
N GLU A 411 -15.61 -14.47 -17.91
CA GLU A 411 -16.10 -14.64 -19.28
C GLU A 411 -17.00 -13.47 -19.70
N LYS A 412 -17.88 -13.00 -18.81
CA LYS A 412 -18.73 -11.83 -19.07
C LYS A 412 -17.89 -10.57 -19.34
N MET A 413 -16.85 -10.35 -18.52
CA MET A 413 -15.95 -9.20 -18.69
C MET A 413 -15.10 -9.33 -19.97
N LYS A 414 -14.74 -10.55 -20.36
CA LYS A 414 -14.05 -10.82 -21.61
C LYS A 414 -14.91 -10.47 -22.82
N GLU A 415 -16.16 -10.89 -22.85
CA GLU A 415 -17.11 -10.53 -23.91
C GLU A 415 -17.29 -9.02 -24.02
N GLN A 416 -17.44 -8.33 -22.88
CA GLN A 416 -17.55 -6.87 -22.84
C GLN A 416 -16.29 -6.20 -23.37
N ALA A 417 -15.11 -6.62 -22.91
CA ALA A 417 -13.83 -6.05 -23.33
C ALA A 417 -13.53 -6.26 -24.82
N ILE A 418 -13.99 -7.40 -25.39
CA ILE A 418 -13.94 -7.64 -26.84
C ILE A 418 -14.85 -6.66 -27.57
N ALA A 419 -16.09 -6.48 -27.11
CA ALA A 419 -17.06 -5.53 -27.71
C ALA A 419 -16.55 -4.09 -27.67
N ASP A 420 -15.86 -3.71 -26.59
CA ASP A 420 -15.25 -2.39 -26.41
C ASP A 420 -13.93 -2.20 -27.17
N GLY A 421 -13.41 -3.25 -27.82
CA GLY A 421 -12.17 -3.21 -28.59
C GLY A 421 -10.90 -3.04 -27.74
N LEU A 422 -10.94 -3.50 -26.47
CA LEU A 422 -9.87 -3.32 -25.50
C LEU A 422 -8.86 -4.48 -25.47
N ILE A 423 -9.19 -5.62 -26.09
CA ILE A 423 -8.34 -6.82 -26.05
C ILE A 423 -7.25 -6.74 -27.12
N LYS A 424 -5.99 -6.79 -26.71
CA LYS A 424 -4.79 -6.86 -27.56
C LYS A 424 -3.95 -8.10 -27.29
N LYS A 425 -3.82 -8.48 -26.02
CA LYS A 425 -2.95 -9.55 -25.53
C LYS A 425 -3.73 -10.74 -24.94
N GLY A 426 -5.06 -10.72 -25.03
CA GLY A 426 -5.91 -11.80 -24.55
C GLY A 426 -6.32 -11.68 -23.08
N ASP A 427 -6.26 -12.77 -22.34
CA ASP A 427 -6.78 -12.85 -20.96
C ASP A 427 -6.10 -11.87 -19.98
N GLU A 428 -4.84 -11.47 -20.22
CA GLU A 428 -4.17 -10.49 -19.37
C GLU A 428 -4.79 -9.10 -19.44
N ASP A 429 -5.33 -8.71 -20.60
CA ASP A 429 -6.06 -7.44 -20.74
C ASP A 429 -7.37 -7.50 -19.95
N VAL A 430 -8.07 -8.64 -20.00
CA VAL A 430 -9.31 -8.89 -19.25
C VAL A 430 -9.03 -8.82 -17.75
N LEU A 431 -7.99 -9.48 -17.27
CA LEU A 431 -7.55 -9.42 -15.86
C LEU A 431 -7.25 -7.98 -15.44
N THR A 432 -6.54 -7.23 -16.28
CA THR A 432 -6.20 -5.82 -16.01
C THR A 432 -7.46 -4.95 -15.89
N ILE A 433 -8.49 -5.18 -16.74
CA ILE A 433 -9.77 -4.48 -16.68
C ILE A 433 -10.55 -4.85 -15.41
N ILE A 434 -10.61 -6.14 -15.05
CA ILE A 434 -11.32 -6.60 -13.85
C ILE A 434 -10.69 -6.02 -12.58
N LEU A 435 -9.36 -5.99 -12.52
CA LEU A 435 -8.61 -5.50 -11.36
C LEU A 435 -8.74 -3.98 -11.21
N TYR A 436 -8.69 -3.23 -12.31
CA TYR A 436 -8.66 -1.75 -12.31
C TYR A 436 -9.60 -1.15 -13.34
N PRO A 437 -10.92 -1.32 -13.22
CA PRO A 437 -11.91 -0.96 -14.25
C PRO A 437 -11.91 0.54 -14.59
N ALA A 438 -11.60 1.41 -13.63
CA ALA A 438 -11.58 2.85 -13.85
C ALA A 438 -10.34 3.34 -14.65
N ILE A 439 -9.26 2.56 -14.68
CA ILE A 439 -7.96 3.01 -15.22
C ILE A 439 -7.56 2.18 -16.46
N ALA A 440 -7.79 0.88 -16.42
CA ALA A 440 -7.36 -0.05 -17.45
C ALA A 440 -7.84 0.32 -18.86
N PRO A 441 -9.09 0.77 -19.11
CA PRO A 441 -9.51 1.14 -20.45
C PRO A 441 -8.66 2.25 -21.10
N SER A 442 -8.36 3.31 -20.37
CA SER A 442 -7.51 4.41 -20.87
C SER A 442 -6.05 3.96 -21.07
N PHE A 443 -5.56 3.08 -20.18
CA PHE A 443 -4.23 2.48 -20.31
C PHE A 443 -4.13 1.60 -21.57
N LEU A 444 -5.07 0.67 -21.77
CA LEU A 444 -5.09 -0.25 -22.90
C LEU A 444 -5.26 0.47 -24.26
N LYS A 445 -5.96 1.61 -24.27
CA LYS A 445 -6.03 2.49 -25.44
C LYS A 445 -4.75 3.25 -25.73
N GLY A 446 -3.78 3.29 -24.77
CA GLY A 446 -2.54 4.05 -24.91
C GLY A 446 -2.70 5.55 -24.65
N GLU A 447 -3.76 5.96 -23.98
CA GLU A 447 -4.06 7.36 -23.67
C GLU A 447 -3.28 7.86 -22.44
N ARG A 448 -2.77 6.94 -21.61
CA ARG A 448 -2.01 7.26 -20.41
C ARG A 448 -0.56 7.64 -20.75
N LYS A 449 -0.05 8.62 -20.01
CA LYS A 449 1.35 9.04 -20.06
C LYS A 449 2.00 8.80 -18.71
N PRO A 450 3.31 8.48 -18.67
CA PRO A 450 4.03 8.34 -17.42
C PRO A 450 4.03 9.68 -16.65
N GLU A 451 3.90 9.59 -15.33
CA GLU A 451 4.06 10.73 -14.43
C GLU A 451 5.49 11.28 -14.54
N GLU A 452 5.63 12.60 -14.59
CA GLU A 452 6.94 13.24 -14.52
C GLU A 452 7.47 13.13 -13.09
N LEU A 453 8.68 12.61 -12.96
CA LEU A 453 9.33 12.53 -11.65
C LEU A 453 9.60 13.94 -11.12
N PRO A 454 9.22 14.24 -9.87
CA PRO A 454 9.56 15.51 -9.28
C PRO A 454 11.09 15.63 -9.20
N VAL A 455 11.62 16.70 -9.76
CA VAL A 455 13.06 17.00 -9.67
C VAL A 455 13.37 17.29 -8.20
N LYS A 456 14.39 16.63 -7.65
CA LYS A 456 14.90 16.97 -6.32
C LYS A 456 15.31 18.44 -6.35
N ASN A 457 14.43 19.33 -5.91
CA ASN A 457 14.81 20.71 -5.70
C ASN A 457 15.95 20.68 -4.67
N GLN A 458 17.18 20.91 -5.13
CA GLN A 458 18.17 21.52 -4.24
C GLN A 458 17.38 22.65 -3.60
N ARG A 459 17.30 22.68 -2.27
CA ARG A 459 16.63 23.75 -1.53
C ARG A 459 17.08 25.07 -2.13
N GLN A 460 16.38 25.52 -3.14
CA GLN A 460 16.26 26.93 -3.40
C GLN A 460 15.37 27.36 -2.24
N SER A 461 15.97 27.99 -1.24
CA SER A 461 15.25 28.86 -0.35
C SER A 461 14.31 29.64 -1.26
N SER A 462 12.98 29.40 -1.10
CA SER A 462 11.98 30.11 -1.88
C SER A 462 12.29 31.61 -1.73
N PRO A 463 12.33 32.38 -2.80
CA PRO A 463 12.53 33.83 -2.67
C PRO A 463 11.47 34.48 -1.76
N ALA A 464 10.38 33.77 -1.44
CA ALA A 464 9.34 34.20 -0.51
C ALA A 464 9.76 34.13 0.96
N ASP A 465 10.80 33.33 1.32
CA ASP A 465 11.27 33.19 2.70
C ASP A 465 12.43 34.17 3.07
N ILE A 466 12.88 34.97 2.11
CA ILE A 466 13.90 35.98 2.39
C ILE A 466 13.17 37.30 2.67
N PRO A 467 13.24 37.82 3.88
CA PRO A 467 12.61 39.12 4.19
C PRO A 467 13.22 40.21 3.30
N HIS A 468 12.39 40.98 2.62
CA HIS A 468 12.83 42.07 1.74
C HIS A 468 13.57 43.17 2.50
N ALA A 469 13.45 43.23 3.81
CA ALA A 469 14.19 44.07 4.72
C ALA A 469 14.39 43.37 6.05
N MET A 470 15.56 43.56 6.66
CA MET A 470 15.89 43.07 7.99
C MET A 470 16.64 44.17 8.76
N GLU A 471 16.44 44.20 10.07
CA GLU A 471 17.25 44.98 10.98
C GLU A 471 18.40 44.11 11.49
N VAL A 472 19.61 44.58 11.33
CA VAL A 472 20.83 43.87 11.77
C VAL A 472 21.53 44.77 12.78
N GLU A 473 21.74 44.27 13.98
CA GLU A 473 22.55 44.94 15.03
C GLU A 473 23.99 44.49 14.91
N VAL A 474 24.92 45.44 14.79
CA VAL A 474 26.35 45.20 14.81
C VAL A 474 26.96 46.18 15.79
N ASP A 475 27.61 45.67 16.81
CA ASP A 475 28.32 46.45 17.88
C ASP A 475 27.43 47.50 18.58
N GLY A 476 26.11 47.22 18.71
CA GLY A 476 25.11 48.11 19.34
C GLY A 476 24.50 49.17 18.40
N GLU A 477 24.88 49.18 17.14
CA GLU A 477 24.23 50.00 16.09
C GLU A 477 23.30 49.13 15.24
N VAL A 478 22.07 49.64 15.00
CA VAL A 478 21.03 48.97 14.21
C VAL A 478 21.05 49.47 12.78
N PHE A 479 21.25 48.54 11.84
CA PHE A 479 21.24 48.82 10.38
C PHE A 479 19.98 48.20 9.73
N ASN A 480 19.28 49.02 8.96
CA ASN A 480 18.20 48.54 8.08
C ASN A 480 18.80 48.07 6.75
N VAL A 481 18.84 46.76 6.54
CA VAL A 481 19.37 46.12 5.32
C VAL A 481 18.20 45.76 4.40
N ARG A 482 18.21 46.32 3.17
CA ARG A 482 17.24 45.96 2.15
C ARG A 482 17.90 45.06 1.11
N ILE A 483 17.29 43.90 0.87
CA ILE A 483 17.78 42.93 -0.11
C ILE A 483 17.19 43.28 -1.45
N LEU A 484 18.03 43.69 -2.41
CA LEU A 484 17.62 44.14 -3.73
C LEU A 484 17.60 43.02 -4.79
N SER A 485 18.36 41.97 -4.61
CA SER A 485 18.31 40.74 -5.44
C SER A 485 19.02 39.59 -4.78
N VAL A 486 18.57 38.38 -5.06
CA VAL A 486 19.22 37.12 -4.68
C VAL A 486 19.34 36.25 -5.92
N GLY A 487 20.56 35.98 -6.40
CA GLY A 487 20.84 34.96 -7.41
C GLY A 487 20.27 35.20 -8.84
N GLY A 488 20.12 36.42 -9.26
CA GLY A 488 20.10 36.78 -10.72
C GLY A 488 18.99 36.18 -11.60
N SER A 489 17.77 35.92 -11.15
CA SER A 489 16.67 35.52 -12.03
C SER A 489 15.34 36.17 -11.63
N ALA A 490 14.70 36.87 -12.59
CA ALA A 490 13.35 37.39 -12.47
C ALA A 490 12.35 36.28 -12.77
N VAL A 491 11.31 36.16 -11.94
CA VAL A 491 10.26 35.14 -12.05
C VAL A 491 9.19 35.64 -13.03
N ALA A 492 8.95 34.89 -14.12
CA ALA A 492 7.78 35.02 -14.96
C ALA A 492 6.78 33.89 -14.68
N SER A 493 5.56 34.29 -14.36
CA SER A 493 4.42 33.40 -14.17
C SER A 493 3.72 33.13 -15.49
N SER A 494 3.44 31.84 -15.81
CA SER A 494 2.34 31.50 -16.72
C SER A 494 1.74 30.16 -16.35
N ALA A 495 0.53 30.17 -15.82
CA ALA A 495 -0.35 29.02 -15.72
C ALA A 495 -1.60 29.26 -16.56
N ALA A 496 -2.00 28.25 -17.36
CA ALA A 496 -3.25 28.27 -18.11
C ALA A 496 -4.45 28.07 -17.16
N PRO A 497 -5.63 28.62 -17.44
CA PRO A 497 -6.75 28.60 -16.50
C PRO A 497 -7.45 27.25 -16.49
N ALA A 498 -7.39 26.54 -15.35
CA ALA A 498 -8.32 25.49 -15.01
C ALA A 498 -9.71 26.11 -14.75
N GLN A 499 -10.79 25.43 -15.18
CA GLN A 499 -12.16 25.83 -14.87
C GLN A 499 -12.29 25.94 -13.34
N LYS A 500 -12.65 27.14 -12.85
CA LYS A 500 -12.82 27.35 -11.42
C LYS A 500 -14.16 26.76 -10.99
N ILE A 501 -14.10 25.67 -10.22
CA ILE A 501 -15.25 25.14 -9.48
C ILE A 501 -15.67 26.20 -8.47
N PRO A 502 -16.98 26.54 -8.38
CA PRO A 502 -17.44 27.57 -7.47
C PRO A 502 -17.16 27.23 -6.00
N ARG A 503 -16.70 28.22 -5.24
CA ARG A 503 -16.51 28.14 -3.78
C ARG A 503 -17.41 29.16 -3.10
N GLY A 504 -17.97 28.81 -1.96
CA GLY A 504 -18.79 29.69 -1.15
C GLY A 504 -20.19 29.13 -0.87
N ASP A 505 -21.03 29.93 -0.22
CA ASP A 505 -22.40 29.53 0.08
C ASP A 505 -23.31 29.81 -1.12
N ILE A 506 -23.57 28.76 -1.89
CA ILE A 506 -24.62 28.74 -2.91
C ILE A 506 -25.84 28.07 -2.28
N GLN A 507 -26.99 28.72 -2.38
CA GLN A 507 -28.25 28.19 -1.84
C GLN A 507 -28.56 26.86 -2.56
N GLY A 508 -28.80 25.78 -1.80
CA GLY A 508 -28.97 24.44 -2.37
C GLY A 508 -27.70 23.75 -2.83
N GLY A 509 -26.53 24.36 -2.65
CA GLY A 509 -25.24 23.80 -3.08
C GLY A 509 -24.81 22.59 -2.27
N ILE A 510 -24.61 21.48 -2.94
CA ILE A 510 -23.99 20.27 -2.37
C ILE A 510 -22.47 20.40 -2.52
N LYS A 511 -21.80 20.43 -1.38
CA LYS A 511 -20.35 20.68 -1.31
C LYS A 511 -19.57 19.37 -1.10
N SER A 512 -18.36 19.34 -1.63
CA SER A 512 -17.40 18.31 -1.25
C SER A 512 -17.03 18.48 0.22
N ASN A 513 -17.06 17.38 0.96
CA ASN A 513 -16.66 17.33 2.37
C ASN A 513 -15.14 17.11 2.55
N MET A 514 -14.43 16.78 1.46
CA MET A 514 -12.99 16.51 1.46
C MET A 514 -12.39 16.74 0.07
N GLN A 515 -11.07 16.79 -0.01
CA GLN A 515 -10.36 16.78 -1.30
C GLN A 515 -10.38 15.38 -1.88
N GLY A 516 -10.66 15.27 -3.18
CA GLY A 516 -10.67 13.99 -3.90
C GLY A 516 -10.85 14.17 -5.39
N MET A 517 -10.79 13.06 -6.12
CA MET A 517 -11.13 13.00 -7.54
C MET A 517 -12.56 12.50 -7.70
N VAL A 518 -13.33 13.16 -8.54
CA VAL A 518 -14.68 12.71 -8.89
C VAL A 518 -14.58 11.41 -9.70
N LEU A 519 -15.06 10.30 -9.14
CA LEU A 519 -15.13 9.03 -9.87
C LEU A 519 -16.35 9.00 -10.77
N GLU A 520 -17.50 9.40 -10.24
CA GLU A 520 -18.77 9.33 -10.95
C GLU A 520 -19.72 10.42 -10.48
N VAL A 521 -20.48 10.98 -11.41
CA VAL A 521 -21.63 11.84 -11.13
C VAL A 521 -22.88 11.02 -11.51
N VAL A 522 -23.62 10.56 -10.50
CA VAL A 522 -24.73 9.59 -10.65
C VAL A 522 -26.00 10.26 -11.17
N VAL A 523 -26.11 11.58 -11.05
CA VAL A 523 -27.29 12.35 -11.41
C VAL A 523 -27.03 13.24 -12.63
N SER A 524 -28.09 13.64 -13.31
CA SER A 524 -28.06 14.59 -14.43
C SER A 524 -28.80 15.87 -14.06
N ARG A 525 -28.48 16.97 -14.76
CA ARG A 525 -29.24 18.20 -14.62
C ARG A 525 -30.74 17.97 -14.88
N GLY A 526 -31.57 18.35 -13.95
CA GLY A 526 -33.02 18.11 -14.01
C GLY A 526 -33.52 16.86 -13.30
N SER A 527 -32.65 16.02 -12.75
CA SER A 527 -33.04 14.84 -11.97
C SER A 527 -33.74 15.25 -10.68
N GLU A 528 -34.83 14.59 -10.32
CA GLU A 528 -35.46 14.69 -9.01
C GLU A 528 -34.72 13.79 -8.02
N VAL A 529 -34.39 14.32 -6.86
CA VAL A 529 -33.65 13.61 -5.81
C VAL A 529 -34.31 13.79 -4.46
N LYS A 530 -34.21 12.78 -3.61
CA LYS A 530 -34.65 12.82 -2.21
C LYS A 530 -33.44 12.90 -1.30
N LYS A 531 -33.67 13.45 -0.12
CA LYS A 531 -32.65 13.46 0.95
C LYS A 531 -32.11 12.04 1.18
N GLY A 532 -30.78 11.88 1.05
CA GLY A 532 -30.10 10.60 1.17
C GLY A 532 -29.80 9.92 -0.16
N ASP A 533 -30.31 10.40 -1.30
CA ASP A 533 -29.96 9.84 -2.60
C ASP A 533 -28.49 10.12 -2.96
N LEU A 534 -27.81 9.17 -3.57
CA LEU A 534 -26.42 9.28 -4.02
C LEU A 534 -26.35 10.24 -5.23
N LEU A 535 -25.46 11.23 -5.15
CA LEU A 535 -25.30 12.26 -6.19
C LEU A 535 -23.98 12.16 -6.91
N VAL A 536 -22.88 12.04 -6.15
CA VAL A 536 -21.51 12.02 -6.66
C VAL A 536 -20.71 11.01 -5.85
N VAL A 537 -19.79 10.29 -6.47
CA VAL A 537 -18.80 9.45 -5.81
C VAL A 537 -17.43 10.09 -6.00
N LEU A 538 -16.75 10.39 -4.89
CA LEU A 538 -15.39 10.91 -4.87
C LEU A 538 -14.41 9.79 -4.50
N GLU A 539 -13.29 9.68 -5.20
CA GLU A 539 -12.13 8.93 -4.71
C GLU A 539 -11.27 9.89 -3.86
N ALA A 540 -11.27 9.65 -2.58
CA ALA A 540 -10.34 10.30 -1.67
C ALA A 540 -9.59 9.22 -0.89
N MET A 541 -8.26 9.34 -0.80
CA MET A 541 -7.44 8.40 -0.01
C MET A 541 -7.47 6.95 -0.55
N LYS A 542 -7.71 6.76 -1.86
CA LYS A 542 -7.93 5.46 -2.53
C LYS A 542 -9.20 4.73 -2.08
N MET A 543 -10.17 5.46 -1.54
CA MET A 543 -11.44 4.96 -1.07
C MET A 543 -12.59 5.75 -1.71
N GLU A 544 -13.70 5.08 -1.94
CA GLU A 544 -14.89 5.69 -2.53
C GLU A 544 -15.71 6.40 -1.44
N ASN A 545 -15.89 7.70 -1.59
CA ASN A 545 -16.66 8.53 -0.68
C ASN A 545 -17.94 9.01 -1.36
N PRO A 546 -19.10 8.46 -1.00
CA PRO A 546 -20.37 8.87 -1.58
C PRO A 546 -20.83 10.21 -1.03
N ILE A 547 -21.24 11.12 -1.91
CA ILE A 547 -21.87 12.39 -1.57
C ILE A 547 -23.36 12.27 -1.83
N HIS A 548 -24.15 12.50 -0.79
CA HIS A 548 -25.61 12.32 -0.82
C HIS A 548 -26.35 13.67 -0.78
N ALA A 549 -27.59 13.66 -1.29
CA ALA A 549 -28.48 14.79 -1.21
C ALA A 549 -28.80 15.15 0.26
N THR A 550 -28.69 16.41 0.60
CA THR A 550 -29.00 16.92 1.95
C THR A 550 -30.49 17.30 2.11
N THR A 551 -31.17 17.51 1.00
CA THR A 551 -32.59 17.92 0.91
C THR A 551 -33.27 17.22 -0.27
N ASP A 552 -34.59 17.13 -0.23
CA ASP A 552 -35.40 16.77 -1.41
C ASP A 552 -35.37 17.96 -2.38
N GLY A 553 -35.35 17.70 -3.69
CA GLY A 553 -35.37 18.75 -4.68
C GLY A 553 -35.03 18.26 -6.09
N ARG A 554 -34.69 19.20 -6.97
CA ARG A 554 -34.28 18.94 -8.35
C ARG A 554 -32.87 19.47 -8.60
N VAL A 555 -32.04 18.68 -9.25
CA VAL A 555 -30.67 19.10 -9.64
C VAL A 555 -30.77 20.23 -10.68
N SER A 556 -30.37 21.45 -10.29
CA SER A 556 -30.40 22.61 -11.18
C SER A 556 -29.07 22.76 -11.95
N ASP A 557 -27.94 22.61 -11.29
CA ASP A 557 -26.62 22.75 -11.88
C ASP A 557 -25.64 21.66 -11.40
N ILE A 558 -24.69 21.27 -12.27
CA ILE A 558 -23.58 20.36 -11.98
C ILE A 558 -22.30 21.04 -12.44
N PHE A 559 -21.32 21.17 -11.52
CA PHE A 559 -20.07 21.90 -11.73
C PHE A 559 -18.86 20.99 -11.90
N VAL A 560 -19.04 19.66 -11.76
CA VAL A 560 -17.96 18.67 -11.82
C VAL A 560 -18.29 17.53 -12.78
N ASN A 561 -17.25 16.92 -13.32
CA ASN A 561 -17.32 15.72 -14.16
C ASN A 561 -16.42 14.64 -13.59
N ALA A 562 -16.63 13.38 -14.00
CA ALA A 562 -15.71 12.29 -13.66
C ALA A 562 -14.29 12.64 -14.12
N GLY A 563 -13.32 12.50 -13.21
CA GLY A 563 -11.92 12.86 -13.41
C GLY A 563 -11.51 14.23 -12.88
N ASP A 564 -12.46 15.09 -12.50
CA ASP A 564 -12.15 16.40 -11.89
C ASP A 564 -11.61 16.22 -10.47
N VAL A 565 -10.63 17.05 -10.10
CA VAL A 565 -10.11 17.12 -8.73
C VAL A 565 -10.81 18.26 -7.98
N VAL A 566 -11.45 17.92 -6.87
CA VAL A 566 -12.19 18.87 -6.01
C VAL A 566 -11.50 19.03 -4.67
N GLN A 567 -11.72 20.17 -4.02
CA GLN A 567 -11.25 20.44 -2.67
C GLN A 567 -12.43 20.49 -1.70
N SER A 568 -12.14 20.35 -0.41
CA SER A 568 -13.18 20.54 0.62
C SER A 568 -13.83 21.92 0.49
N GLY A 569 -15.16 21.96 0.49
CA GLY A 569 -15.94 23.18 0.32
C GLY A 569 -16.23 23.59 -1.13
N ASP A 570 -15.69 22.90 -2.13
CA ASP A 570 -16.06 23.10 -3.54
C ASP A 570 -17.51 22.65 -3.76
N VAL A 571 -18.29 23.45 -4.46
CA VAL A 571 -19.68 23.12 -4.78
C VAL A 571 -19.72 22.20 -5.98
N LEU A 572 -20.20 20.96 -5.78
CA LEU A 572 -20.24 19.92 -6.80
C LEU A 572 -21.46 20.08 -7.72
N LEU A 573 -22.60 20.34 -7.12
CA LEU A 573 -23.88 20.55 -7.82
C LEU A 573 -24.86 21.31 -6.92
N VAL A 574 -25.98 21.74 -7.49
CA VAL A 574 -27.05 22.46 -6.76
C VAL A 574 -28.36 21.67 -6.85
N VAL A 575 -29.04 21.51 -5.70
CA VAL A 575 -30.38 20.93 -5.57
C VAL A 575 -31.32 22.01 -5.09
N GLU A 576 -32.36 22.34 -5.91
CA GLU A 576 -33.41 23.34 -5.64
C GLU A 576 -34.75 22.69 -5.39
#